data_2b3c5d72f86ca36653081af9ac340362
#
_entry.id   2b3c5d72f86ca36653081af9ac340362
#
_cell.length_a   1.000
_cell.length_b   1.000
_cell.length_c   1.000
_cell.angle_alpha   90.00
_cell.angle_beta   90.00
_cell.angle_gamma   90.00
#
_symmetry.space_group_name_H-M   'P 1'
#
loop_
_entity.id
_entity.type
_entity.pdbx_description
1 polymer ?
#
loop_
_entity_poly.entity_id
_entity_poly.type
_entity_poly.pdbx_seq_one_letter_code
_entity_poly.pdbx_strand_id
1 'polypeptide(L)'
;MNLRLPMAASRLRILCCCLFLFFAASAVIAGKALCKTIYVGGLWDLSGDRGREGKAACMAARKAVEYLNSQGGISGRPLELITADTMGEPGRLLLEVRKLVEQKKAVALLGPTSEALIPVLRNYAETHNIPVVLTSGDDPLLPSENDESVHCTFSISAGLGPAIKALFQEFARTGLEPVAPLVADNPKGKRVSLWLQGYGPEYRLRVLPPQNFGLHDTDVVSQLQQFKEEGARVTVAWGPRSCGPVLLRSAKRTGVHMAVPVQIISSDMLKKYAGSFRLWTAAPPLLLGYDIPLSHPCAFAVNRFMKAMEREARGFSIEEFLAAGAAWDALYLTAMGLRKSGTAVHSDLCQAFEDTDQSYYGVMGVFRPRRRDHSGLVPGSLVVLKMNKNGWEIYRNFRKKPVS
;
A
#
# COMPACT_ATOMS: atom_id res chain seq x y z
N MET A 1 -53.28 -53.43 33.80
CA MET A 1 -53.43 -53.58 32.31
C MET A 1 -52.27 -52.78 31.69
N ASN A 2 -51.16 -53.50 31.46
CA ASN A 2 -49.90 -52.89 30.98
C ASN A 2 -49.85 -52.88 29.44
N LEU A 3 -49.99 -51.69 28.85
CA LEU A 3 -49.79 -51.49 27.42
C LEU A 3 -48.27 -51.37 27.15
N ARG A 4 -47.73 -52.48 26.56
CA ARG A 4 -46.39 -52.46 25.95
C ARG A 4 -46.51 -51.80 24.57
N LEU A 5 -45.94 -50.63 24.39
CA LEU A 5 -45.76 -49.97 23.08
C LEU A 5 -44.72 -50.78 22.24
N PRO A 6 -44.89 -50.99 20.96
CA PRO A 6 -44.03 -51.85 20.16
C PRO A 6 -42.67 -51.19 19.90
N MET A 7 -41.58 -51.93 20.26
CA MET A 7 -40.16 -51.53 20.06
C MET A 7 -39.78 -51.29 18.59
N ALA A 8 -40.65 -51.57 17.63
CA ALA A 8 -40.41 -51.34 16.20
C ALA A 8 -40.43 -49.84 15.79
N ALA A 9 -41.27 -49.03 16.46
CA ALA A 9 -41.39 -47.60 16.10
C ALA A 9 -40.18 -46.75 16.57
N SER A 10 -39.46 -47.18 17.62
CA SER A 10 -38.26 -46.45 18.05
C SER A 10 -37.04 -46.69 17.16
N ARG A 11 -36.89 -47.92 16.66
CA ARG A 11 -35.80 -48.29 15.73
C ARG A 11 -35.97 -47.60 14.36
N LEU A 12 -37.18 -47.44 13.86
CA LEU A 12 -37.46 -46.73 12.60
C LEU A 12 -37.15 -45.25 12.72
N ARG A 13 -37.46 -44.61 13.85
CA ARG A 13 -37.12 -43.18 14.09
C ARG A 13 -35.62 -42.93 14.17
N ILE A 14 -34.87 -43.81 14.84
CA ILE A 14 -33.41 -43.73 14.91
C ILE A 14 -32.79 -43.92 13.53
N LEU A 15 -33.28 -44.86 12.74
CA LEU A 15 -32.78 -45.09 11.36
C LEU A 15 -33.04 -43.87 10.46
N CYS A 16 -34.22 -43.27 10.51
CA CYS A 16 -34.55 -42.03 9.79
C CYS A 16 -33.69 -40.85 10.21
N CYS A 17 -33.41 -40.64 11.52
CA CYS A 17 -32.52 -39.59 11.99
C CYS A 17 -31.07 -39.80 11.52
N CYS A 18 -30.56 -41.04 11.55
CA CYS A 18 -29.23 -41.34 11.05
C CYS A 18 -29.10 -41.15 9.54
N LEU A 19 -30.12 -41.52 8.75
CA LEU A 19 -30.18 -41.28 7.31
C LEU A 19 -30.21 -39.75 7.00
N PHE A 20 -30.98 -38.98 7.76
CA PHE A 20 -31.07 -37.55 7.59
C PHE A 20 -29.75 -36.84 7.92
N LEU A 21 -29.07 -37.27 9.00
CA LEU A 21 -27.75 -36.76 9.37
C LEU A 21 -26.68 -37.18 8.35
N PHE A 22 -26.78 -38.38 7.77
CA PHE A 22 -25.88 -38.85 6.72
C PHE A 22 -26.10 -38.05 5.41
N PHE A 23 -27.35 -37.79 5.04
CA PHE A 23 -27.67 -36.97 3.87
C PHE A 23 -27.28 -35.50 4.07
N ALA A 24 -27.46 -34.93 5.26
CA ALA A 24 -27.02 -33.59 5.59
C ALA A 24 -25.50 -33.47 5.58
N ALA A 25 -24.78 -34.46 6.11
CA ALA A 25 -23.31 -34.51 6.06
C ALA A 25 -22.78 -34.69 4.63
N SER A 26 -23.44 -35.54 3.81
CA SER A 26 -23.09 -35.74 2.39
C SER A 26 -23.34 -34.47 1.55
N ALA A 27 -24.41 -33.71 1.83
CA ALA A 27 -24.70 -32.47 1.14
C ALA A 27 -23.68 -31.35 1.49
N VAL A 28 -23.18 -31.32 2.72
CA VAL A 28 -22.11 -30.42 3.16
C VAL A 28 -20.76 -30.77 2.52
N ILE A 29 -20.47 -32.06 2.37
CA ILE A 29 -19.24 -32.54 1.71
C ILE A 29 -19.32 -32.32 0.19
N ALA A 30 -20.47 -32.59 -0.45
CA ALA A 30 -20.69 -32.35 -1.88
C ALA A 30 -20.65 -30.83 -2.23
N GLY A 31 -21.13 -29.96 -1.35
CA GLY A 31 -21.05 -28.50 -1.52
C GLY A 31 -19.62 -27.94 -1.52
N LYS A 32 -18.68 -28.60 -0.83
CA LYS A 32 -17.25 -28.23 -0.86
C LYS A 32 -16.53 -28.68 -2.12
N ALA A 33 -17.03 -29.66 -2.85
CA ALA A 33 -16.34 -30.25 -4.01
C ALA A 33 -16.51 -29.43 -5.32
N LEU A 34 -17.36 -28.41 -5.36
CA LEU A 34 -17.64 -27.62 -6.57
C LEU A 34 -17.15 -26.16 -6.52
N CYS A 35 -16.47 -25.72 -5.46
CA CYS A 35 -15.97 -24.36 -5.39
C CYS A 35 -14.64 -24.22 -6.13
N LYS A 36 -14.71 -23.74 -7.38
CA LYS A 36 -13.53 -23.49 -8.22
C LYS A 36 -12.59 -22.49 -7.54
N THR A 37 -11.32 -22.87 -7.34
CA THR A 37 -10.26 -22.01 -6.79
C THR A 37 -10.11 -20.72 -7.60
N ILE A 38 -9.90 -19.62 -6.91
CA ILE A 38 -9.60 -18.31 -7.50
C ILE A 38 -8.08 -18.14 -7.48
N TYR A 39 -7.48 -17.91 -8.65
CA TYR A 39 -6.04 -17.70 -8.79
C TYR A 39 -5.74 -16.22 -8.91
N VAL A 40 -4.77 -15.73 -8.11
CA VAL A 40 -4.23 -14.35 -8.18
C VAL A 40 -2.74 -14.43 -8.48
N GLY A 41 -2.27 -13.65 -9.43
CA GLY A 41 -0.85 -13.60 -9.80
C GLY A 41 -0.08 -12.56 -9.00
N GLY A 42 1.07 -12.93 -8.44
CA GLY A 42 2.01 -12.01 -7.79
C GLY A 42 3.28 -11.84 -8.62
N LEU A 43 3.60 -10.61 -8.99
CA LEU A 43 4.71 -10.21 -9.83
C LEU A 43 5.73 -9.44 -9.01
N TRP A 44 6.73 -10.12 -8.48
CA TRP A 44 7.75 -9.50 -7.64
C TRP A 44 9.16 -9.79 -8.13
N ASP A 45 10.08 -8.88 -7.84
CA ASP A 45 11.49 -9.11 -8.00
C ASP A 45 11.96 -10.02 -6.85
N LEU A 46 12.17 -11.31 -7.11
CA LEU A 46 12.57 -12.26 -6.08
C LEU A 46 14.07 -12.54 -6.07
N SER A 47 14.75 -12.32 -7.19
CA SER A 47 16.18 -12.63 -7.37
C SER A 47 17.03 -11.46 -7.89
N GLY A 48 16.42 -10.32 -8.28
CA GLY A 48 17.12 -9.12 -8.74
C GLY A 48 17.50 -8.16 -7.61
N ASP A 49 17.76 -6.91 -7.96
CA ASP A 49 18.25 -5.86 -7.05
C ASP A 49 17.32 -5.57 -5.88
N ARG A 50 16.01 -5.79 -6.06
CA ARG A 50 14.99 -5.61 -5.02
C ARG A 50 14.47 -6.94 -4.46
N GLY A 51 15.30 -7.96 -4.53
CA GLY A 51 14.92 -9.32 -4.12
C GLY A 51 14.50 -9.45 -2.66
N ARG A 52 15.01 -8.60 -1.77
CA ARG A 52 14.59 -8.59 -0.35
C ARG A 52 13.18 -8.07 -0.20
N GLU A 53 12.87 -6.95 -0.82
CA GLU A 53 11.54 -6.36 -0.84
C GLU A 53 10.52 -7.28 -1.54
N GLY A 54 10.90 -7.90 -2.67
CA GLY A 54 10.05 -8.85 -3.39
C GLY A 54 9.73 -10.08 -2.57
N LYS A 55 10.70 -10.65 -1.85
CA LYS A 55 10.49 -11.79 -0.94
C LYS A 55 9.58 -11.42 0.23
N ALA A 56 9.75 -10.22 0.81
CA ALA A 56 8.89 -9.72 1.87
C ALA A 56 7.44 -9.53 1.39
N ALA A 57 7.25 -8.96 0.19
CA ALA A 57 5.95 -8.82 -0.46
C ALA A 57 5.28 -10.18 -0.69
N CYS A 58 6.02 -11.14 -1.28
CA CYS A 58 5.54 -12.50 -1.53
C CYS A 58 5.09 -13.20 -0.23
N MET A 59 5.89 -13.08 0.82
CA MET A 59 5.60 -13.67 2.13
C MET A 59 4.32 -13.08 2.73
N ALA A 60 4.18 -11.77 2.75
CA ALA A 60 3.01 -11.08 3.28
C ALA A 60 1.73 -11.44 2.50
N ALA A 61 1.80 -11.46 1.17
CA ALA A 61 0.67 -11.87 0.34
C ALA A 61 0.25 -13.33 0.60
N ARG A 62 1.19 -14.26 0.80
CA ARG A 62 0.89 -15.64 1.19
C ARG A 62 0.18 -15.71 2.53
N LYS A 63 0.65 -14.97 3.54
CA LYS A 63 -0.01 -14.87 4.86
C LYS A 63 -1.42 -14.28 4.75
N ALA A 64 -1.63 -13.31 3.87
CA ALA A 64 -2.96 -12.76 3.62
C ALA A 64 -3.89 -13.82 2.98
N VAL A 65 -3.40 -14.63 2.04
CA VAL A 65 -4.15 -15.77 1.47
C VAL A 65 -4.51 -16.79 2.54
N GLU A 66 -3.53 -17.21 3.36
CA GLU A 66 -3.76 -18.15 4.48
C GLU A 66 -4.88 -17.64 5.39
N TYR A 67 -4.83 -16.36 5.77
CA TYR A 67 -5.85 -15.74 6.61
C TYR A 67 -7.22 -15.71 5.93
N LEU A 68 -7.31 -15.23 4.67
CA LEU A 68 -8.57 -15.17 3.94
C LEU A 68 -9.21 -16.55 3.76
N ASN A 69 -8.41 -17.57 3.47
CA ASN A 69 -8.89 -18.94 3.34
C ASN A 69 -9.38 -19.52 4.68
N SER A 70 -8.72 -19.17 5.80
CA SER A 70 -9.17 -19.57 7.14
C SER A 70 -10.54 -18.96 7.52
N GLN A 71 -10.90 -17.83 6.89
CA GLN A 71 -12.21 -17.18 7.03
C GLN A 71 -13.26 -17.65 5.99
N GLY A 72 -12.98 -18.74 5.27
CA GLY A 72 -13.89 -19.31 4.27
C GLY A 72 -13.65 -18.84 2.83
N GLY A 73 -12.52 -18.17 2.56
CA GLY A 73 -12.14 -17.72 1.22
C GLY A 73 -12.95 -16.54 0.69
N ILE A 74 -13.14 -16.51 -0.62
CA ILE A 74 -13.93 -15.50 -1.32
C ILE A 74 -15.27 -16.10 -1.71
N SER A 75 -16.34 -15.74 -1.00
CA SER A 75 -17.69 -16.31 -1.23
C SER A 75 -17.70 -17.85 -1.24
N GLY A 76 -16.98 -18.46 -0.28
CA GLY A 76 -16.85 -19.91 -0.17
C GLY A 76 -15.80 -20.56 -1.09
N ARG A 77 -15.14 -19.79 -1.95
CA ARG A 77 -14.12 -20.27 -2.89
C ARG A 77 -12.72 -20.04 -2.32
N PRO A 78 -11.83 -21.05 -2.33
CA PRO A 78 -10.46 -20.87 -1.89
C PRO A 78 -9.69 -19.94 -2.85
N LEU A 79 -8.81 -19.13 -2.28
CA LEU A 79 -7.90 -18.24 -2.99
C LEU A 79 -6.52 -18.90 -3.06
N GLU A 80 -5.86 -18.83 -4.20
CA GLU A 80 -4.48 -19.30 -4.39
C GLU A 80 -3.62 -18.21 -5.03
N LEU A 81 -2.45 -17.95 -4.45
CA LEU A 81 -1.48 -17.00 -4.97
C LEU A 81 -0.41 -17.73 -5.77
N ILE A 82 -0.31 -17.40 -7.05
CA ILE A 82 0.75 -17.88 -7.93
C ILE A 82 1.78 -16.77 -8.09
N THR A 83 3.00 -17.03 -7.65
CA THR A 83 4.09 -16.03 -7.66
C THR A 83 5.00 -16.21 -8.86
N ALA A 84 5.44 -15.11 -9.44
CA ALA A 84 6.41 -15.06 -10.52
C ALA A 84 7.54 -14.09 -10.20
N ASP A 85 8.76 -14.48 -10.55
CA ASP A 85 9.96 -13.66 -10.41
C ASP A 85 10.15 -12.80 -11.66
N THR A 86 10.05 -11.49 -11.49
CA THR A 86 10.24 -10.52 -12.57
C THR A 86 11.71 -10.18 -12.80
N MET A 87 12.59 -10.50 -11.85
CA MET A 87 14.03 -10.15 -11.85
C MET A 87 14.30 -8.64 -12.04
N GLY A 88 13.27 -7.78 -11.91
CA GLY A 88 13.35 -6.36 -12.24
C GLY A 88 13.41 -6.05 -13.74
N GLU A 89 13.16 -7.04 -14.62
CA GLU A 89 13.35 -6.94 -16.07
C GLU A 89 12.02 -6.86 -16.83
N PRO A 90 11.84 -5.88 -17.77
CA PRO A 90 10.59 -5.71 -18.54
C PRO A 90 10.22 -6.93 -19.38
N GLY A 91 11.19 -7.56 -20.05
CA GLY A 91 10.95 -8.74 -20.89
C GLY A 91 10.51 -9.95 -20.06
N ARG A 92 11.11 -10.13 -18.89
CA ARG A 92 10.74 -11.19 -17.96
C ARG A 92 9.34 -10.96 -17.39
N LEU A 93 9.02 -9.72 -17.00
CA LEU A 93 7.69 -9.34 -16.55
C LEU A 93 6.62 -9.77 -17.56
N LEU A 94 6.73 -9.39 -18.83
CA LEU A 94 5.72 -9.73 -19.85
C LEU A 94 5.56 -11.24 -20.06
N LEU A 95 6.67 -11.97 -20.02
CA LEU A 95 6.62 -13.44 -20.12
C LEU A 95 5.81 -14.03 -18.95
N GLU A 96 6.09 -13.61 -17.74
CA GLU A 96 5.43 -14.13 -16.53
C GLU A 96 3.95 -13.67 -16.46
N VAL A 97 3.65 -12.44 -16.84
CA VAL A 97 2.25 -11.96 -16.95
C VAL A 97 1.42 -12.86 -17.87
N ARG A 98 1.92 -13.15 -19.09
CA ARG A 98 1.23 -14.05 -20.02
C ARG A 98 1.01 -15.44 -19.43
N LYS A 99 2.01 -16.03 -18.78
CA LYS A 99 1.87 -17.34 -18.12
C LYS A 99 0.79 -17.29 -17.03
N LEU A 100 0.79 -16.26 -16.18
CA LEU A 100 -0.19 -16.13 -15.10
C LEU A 100 -1.61 -15.99 -15.65
N VAL A 101 -1.81 -15.15 -16.65
CA VAL A 101 -3.15 -14.88 -17.21
C VAL A 101 -3.62 -16.01 -18.12
N GLU A 102 -2.82 -16.38 -19.11
CA GLU A 102 -3.26 -17.30 -20.16
C GLU A 102 -3.24 -18.76 -19.71
N GLN A 103 -2.22 -19.20 -18.98
CA GLN A 103 -2.05 -20.59 -18.59
C GLN A 103 -2.63 -20.88 -17.19
N LYS A 104 -2.36 -19.98 -16.21
CA LYS A 104 -2.80 -20.19 -14.83
C LYS A 104 -4.16 -19.59 -14.52
N LYS A 105 -4.73 -18.80 -15.47
CA LYS A 105 -6.05 -18.19 -15.34
C LYS A 105 -6.17 -17.28 -14.10
N ALA A 106 -5.10 -16.54 -13.78
CA ALA A 106 -5.13 -15.54 -12.74
C ALA A 106 -6.18 -14.47 -13.06
N VAL A 107 -7.04 -14.17 -12.09
CA VAL A 107 -8.15 -13.20 -12.23
C VAL A 107 -7.71 -11.76 -11.97
N ALA A 108 -6.59 -11.58 -11.29
CA ALA A 108 -5.97 -10.28 -11.03
C ALA A 108 -4.46 -10.47 -10.83
N LEU A 109 -3.71 -9.39 -11.00
CA LEU A 109 -2.27 -9.34 -10.80
C LEU A 109 -1.90 -8.34 -9.71
N LEU A 110 -0.91 -8.67 -8.89
CA LEU A 110 -0.36 -7.84 -7.82
C LEU A 110 1.11 -7.55 -8.11
N GLY A 111 1.56 -6.35 -7.83
CA GLY A 111 2.96 -5.95 -8.07
C GLY A 111 3.04 -4.76 -9.04
N PRO A 112 4.22 -4.46 -9.58
CA PRO A 112 5.52 -5.07 -9.32
C PRO A 112 6.21 -4.48 -8.08
N THR A 113 7.38 -5.02 -7.70
CA THR A 113 8.26 -4.41 -6.68
C THR A 113 9.05 -3.24 -7.26
N SER A 114 9.48 -3.34 -8.52
CA SER A 114 10.25 -2.30 -9.22
C SER A 114 9.34 -1.30 -9.93
N GLU A 115 9.46 -0.02 -9.59
CA GLU A 115 8.71 1.06 -10.27
C GLU A 115 8.98 1.14 -11.77
N ALA A 116 10.18 0.79 -12.21
CA ALA A 116 10.55 0.80 -13.62
C ALA A 116 9.67 -0.13 -14.49
N LEU A 117 9.05 -1.13 -13.88
CA LEU A 117 8.18 -2.09 -14.56
C LEU A 117 6.71 -1.62 -14.66
N ILE A 118 6.31 -0.59 -13.92
CA ILE A 118 4.92 -0.12 -13.87
C ILE A 118 4.38 0.27 -15.26
N PRO A 119 5.09 1.05 -16.09
CA PRO A 119 4.56 1.43 -17.40
C PRO A 119 4.27 0.22 -18.30
N VAL A 120 5.13 -0.78 -18.25
CA VAL A 120 4.99 -2.01 -19.06
C VAL A 120 3.82 -2.84 -18.57
N LEU A 121 3.70 -3.04 -17.25
CA LEU A 121 2.59 -3.79 -16.65
C LEU A 121 1.25 -3.09 -16.87
N ARG A 122 1.20 -1.77 -16.68
CA ARG A 122 0.00 -0.95 -16.93
C ARG A 122 -0.46 -1.07 -18.39
N ASN A 123 0.45 -0.87 -19.35
CA ASN A 123 0.10 -0.98 -20.76
C ASN A 123 -0.51 -2.36 -21.08
N TYR A 124 0.05 -3.44 -20.55
CA TYR A 124 -0.52 -4.77 -20.73
C TYR A 124 -1.89 -4.90 -20.07
N ALA A 125 -2.05 -4.43 -18.84
CA ALA A 125 -3.29 -4.49 -18.07
C ALA A 125 -4.45 -3.79 -18.79
N GLU A 126 -4.23 -2.55 -19.23
CA GLU A 126 -5.26 -1.76 -19.92
C GLU A 126 -5.61 -2.35 -21.28
N THR A 127 -4.60 -2.79 -22.07
CA THR A 127 -4.83 -3.38 -23.39
C THR A 127 -5.64 -4.69 -23.32
N HIS A 128 -5.48 -5.47 -22.24
CA HIS A 128 -6.10 -6.80 -22.11
C HIS A 128 -7.22 -6.83 -21.05
N ASN A 129 -7.60 -5.68 -20.49
CA ASN A 129 -8.59 -5.55 -19.41
C ASN A 129 -8.28 -6.47 -18.21
N ILE A 130 -7.01 -6.57 -17.80
CA ILE A 130 -6.58 -7.39 -16.68
C ILE A 130 -6.49 -6.53 -15.42
N PRO A 131 -7.23 -6.84 -14.34
CA PRO A 131 -7.12 -6.10 -13.07
C PRO A 131 -5.71 -6.21 -12.49
N VAL A 132 -5.07 -5.07 -12.26
CA VAL A 132 -3.75 -4.98 -11.62
C VAL A 132 -3.83 -4.07 -10.41
N VAL A 133 -3.30 -4.53 -9.27
CA VAL A 133 -3.10 -3.71 -8.08
C VAL A 133 -1.61 -3.48 -7.90
N LEU A 134 -1.16 -2.27 -8.18
CA LEU A 134 0.23 -1.85 -8.06
C LEU A 134 0.63 -1.75 -6.59
N THR A 135 1.79 -2.34 -6.25
CA THR A 135 2.32 -2.39 -4.89
C THR A 135 3.56 -1.50 -4.69
N SER A 136 3.98 -0.81 -5.73
CA SER A 136 5.12 0.11 -5.72
C SER A 136 4.80 1.38 -6.51
N GLY A 137 5.71 2.35 -6.43
CA GLY A 137 5.59 3.62 -7.13
C GLY A 137 5.05 4.73 -6.24
N ASP A 138 5.58 5.94 -6.45
CA ASP A 138 5.19 7.12 -5.67
C ASP A 138 3.90 7.76 -6.19
N ASP A 139 3.62 7.58 -7.49
CA ASP A 139 2.41 8.11 -8.12
C ASP A 139 2.20 7.46 -9.51
N PRO A 140 1.86 6.17 -9.53
CA PRO A 140 1.82 5.42 -10.78
C PRO A 140 0.62 5.79 -11.67
N LEU A 141 -0.37 6.50 -11.14
CA LEU A 141 -1.70 6.60 -11.73
C LEU A 141 -2.26 8.01 -11.81
N LEU A 142 -1.41 9.05 -11.86
CA LEU A 142 -1.95 10.34 -12.24
C LEU A 142 -2.39 10.25 -13.69
N PRO A 143 -3.71 10.21 -13.97
CA PRO A 143 -4.17 10.58 -15.27
C PRO A 143 -3.73 12.02 -15.51
N SER A 144 -3.27 12.36 -16.68
CA SER A 144 -3.52 13.72 -17.15
C SER A 144 -5.02 13.96 -16.93
N GLU A 145 -5.46 15.15 -16.57
CA GLU A 145 -6.86 15.46 -16.24
C GLU A 145 -7.89 14.98 -17.28
N ASN A 146 -7.43 14.45 -18.43
CA ASN A 146 -8.18 13.96 -19.57
C ASN A 146 -7.86 12.49 -19.95
N ASP A 147 -7.13 11.73 -19.14
CA ASP A 147 -6.77 10.34 -19.48
C ASP A 147 -7.87 9.38 -19.00
N GLU A 148 -8.92 9.23 -19.79
CA GLU A 148 -9.97 8.23 -19.56
C GLU A 148 -9.52 6.79 -19.87
N SER A 149 -8.22 6.57 -20.17
CA SER A 149 -7.69 5.28 -20.64
C SER A 149 -7.32 4.30 -19.53
N VAL A 150 -7.42 4.68 -18.25
CA VAL A 150 -7.08 3.80 -17.13
C VAL A 150 -8.35 3.22 -16.51
N HIS A 151 -8.55 1.91 -16.67
CA HIS A 151 -9.74 1.21 -16.17
C HIS A 151 -9.41 0.02 -15.26
N CYS A 152 -8.28 -0.63 -15.46
CA CYS A 152 -7.95 -1.89 -14.81
C CYS A 152 -6.70 -1.84 -13.92
N THR A 153 -6.04 -0.68 -13.83
CA THR A 153 -4.85 -0.50 -12.99
C THR A 153 -5.18 0.33 -11.76
N PHE A 154 -4.97 -0.24 -10.58
CA PHE A 154 -5.22 0.36 -9.27
C PHE A 154 -3.92 0.43 -8.47
N SER A 155 -3.84 1.25 -7.43
CA SER A 155 -2.61 1.40 -6.63
C SER A 155 -2.89 1.37 -5.13
N ILE A 156 -2.00 0.70 -4.39
CA ILE A 156 -1.92 0.70 -2.92
C ILE A 156 -0.72 1.53 -2.42
N SER A 157 -0.09 2.29 -3.28
CA SER A 157 1.03 3.12 -2.86
C SER A 157 0.58 4.36 -2.07
N ALA A 158 1.45 4.83 -1.18
CA ALA A 158 1.17 6.02 -0.38
C ALA A 158 1.15 7.34 -1.19
N GLY A 159 1.37 7.31 -2.50
CA GLY A 159 1.34 8.44 -3.40
C GLY A 159 1.98 9.75 -2.90
N LEU A 160 2.65 10.49 -3.76
CA LEU A 160 3.29 11.77 -3.35
C LEU A 160 2.28 12.88 -3.05
N GLY A 161 1.23 12.99 -3.85
CA GLY A 161 0.20 14.00 -3.66
C GLY A 161 -0.46 13.92 -2.27
N PRO A 162 -1.03 12.76 -1.88
CA PRO A 162 -1.54 12.54 -0.53
C PRO A 162 -0.52 12.76 0.57
N ALA A 163 0.75 12.35 0.37
CA ALA A 163 1.82 12.57 1.34
C ALA A 163 2.14 14.05 1.55
N ILE A 164 2.21 14.83 0.48
CA ILE A 164 2.40 16.29 0.55
C ILE A 164 1.22 16.94 1.29
N LYS A 165 -0.02 16.57 0.98
CA LYS A 165 -1.22 17.08 1.66
C LYS A 165 -1.19 16.78 3.15
N ALA A 166 -0.79 15.57 3.55
CA ALA A 166 -0.65 15.20 4.95
C ALA A 166 0.43 16.04 5.67
N LEU A 167 1.59 16.26 5.04
CA LEU A 167 2.64 17.14 5.56
C LEU A 167 2.16 18.59 5.68
N PHE A 168 1.50 19.12 4.65
CA PHE A 168 1.02 20.52 4.64
C PHE A 168 -0.06 20.77 5.68
N GLN A 169 -0.98 19.82 5.87
CA GLN A 169 -1.95 19.87 6.95
C GLN A 169 -1.26 19.99 8.32
N GLU A 170 -0.17 19.26 8.53
CA GLU A 170 0.57 19.29 9.77
C GLU A 170 1.42 20.57 9.91
N PHE A 171 2.03 21.05 8.83
CA PHE A 171 2.79 22.30 8.83
C PHE A 171 1.89 23.49 9.11
N ALA A 172 0.70 23.57 8.52
CA ALA A 172 -0.29 24.60 8.79
C ALA A 172 -0.72 24.59 10.27
N ARG A 173 -0.97 23.41 10.83
CA ARG A 173 -1.36 23.25 12.23
C ARG A 173 -0.27 23.71 13.21
N THR A 174 1.00 23.60 12.84
CA THR A 174 2.15 23.87 13.70
C THR A 174 2.90 25.16 13.36
N GLY A 175 2.42 25.89 12.35
CA GLY A 175 3.05 27.17 11.92
C GLY A 175 4.44 26.96 11.31
N LEU A 176 4.68 25.81 10.66
CA LEU A 176 5.94 25.52 9.96
C LEU A 176 5.91 26.09 8.54
N GLU A 177 6.05 27.40 8.44
CA GLU A 177 6.13 28.16 7.18
C GLU A 177 7.16 29.29 7.28
N PRO A 178 7.74 29.76 6.17
CA PRO A 178 7.61 29.30 4.80
C PRO A 178 8.14 27.90 4.55
N VAL A 179 7.50 27.20 3.58
CA VAL A 179 7.93 25.89 3.05
C VAL A 179 8.78 26.10 1.80
N ALA A 180 9.93 25.46 1.72
CA ALA A 180 10.86 25.58 0.60
C ALA A 180 10.88 24.28 -0.24
N PRO A 181 10.44 24.26 -1.51
CA PRO A 181 10.51 23.10 -2.39
C PRO A 181 11.93 22.89 -2.93
N LEU A 182 12.50 21.70 -2.73
CA LEU A 182 13.76 21.26 -3.34
C LEU A 182 13.54 19.96 -4.11
N VAL A 183 13.60 19.99 -5.43
CA VAL A 183 13.21 18.86 -6.27
C VAL A 183 14.29 18.47 -7.26
N ALA A 184 14.38 17.17 -7.56
CA ALA A 184 15.28 16.70 -8.60
C ALA A 184 14.89 17.28 -9.97
N ASP A 185 15.88 17.66 -10.77
CA ASP A 185 15.67 18.19 -12.13
C ASP A 185 15.35 17.06 -13.11
N ASN A 186 14.10 16.62 -13.05
CA ASN A 186 13.53 15.64 -13.96
C ASN A 186 12.00 15.86 -14.08
N PRO A 187 11.30 15.20 -15.04
CA PRO A 187 9.87 15.40 -15.25
C PRO A 187 9.01 15.16 -14.01
N LYS A 188 9.37 14.17 -13.18
CA LYS A 188 8.65 13.87 -11.92
C LYS A 188 8.88 14.96 -10.88
N GLY A 189 10.10 15.47 -10.73
CA GLY A 189 10.41 16.61 -9.86
C GLY A 189 9.67 17.87 -10.23
N LYS A 190 9.56 18.18 -11.52
CA LYS A 190 8.75 19.31 -12.03
C LYS A 190 7.29 19.18 -11.61
N ARG A 191 6.71 17.99 -11.71
CA ARG A 191 5.34 17.72 -11.25
C ARG A 191 5.18 17.90 -9.74
N VAL A 192 6.12 17.36 -8.96
CA VAL A 192 6.12 17.53 -7.49
C VAL A 192 6.21 18.99 -7.11
N SER A 193 7.03 19.77 -7.80
CA SER A 193 7.13 21.22 -7.61
C SER A 193 5.79 21.92 -7.83
N LEU A 194 5.08 21.59 -8.91
CA LEU A 194 3.74 22.13 -9.17
C LEU A 194 2.74 21.80 -8.05
N TRP A 195 2.76 20.58 -7.53
CA TRP A 195 1.89 20.20 -6.41
C TRP A 195 2.23 20.95 -5.13
N LEU A 196 3.52 21.08 -4.79
CA LEU A 196 3.93 21.81 -3.60
C LEU A 196 3.46 23.28 -3.67
N GLN A 197 3.56 23.90 -4.85
CA GLN A 197 3.07 25.26 -5.05
C GLN A 197 1.54 25.34 -5.06
N GLY A 198 0.87 24.42 -5.75
CA GLY A 198 -0.60 24.39 -5.90
C GLY A 198 -1.32 24.12 -4.57
N TYR A 199 -0.78 23.22 -3.74
CA TYR A 199 -1.39 22.92 -2.43
C TYR A 199 -1.09 23.95 -1.36
N GLY A 200 -0.06 24.79 -1.49
CA GLY A 200 0.27 25.83 -0.52
C GLY A 200 -0.95 26.68 -0.13
N PRO A 201 -1.64 27.31 -1.07
CA PRO A 201 -2.83 28.11 -0.79
C PRO A 201 -3.99 27.33 -0.15
N GLU A 202 -4.20 26.04 -0.52
CA GLU A 202 -5.24 25.20 0.07
C GLU A 202 -5.07 25.05 1.59
N TYR A 203 -3.81 25.04 2.07
CA TYR A 203 -3.46 24.91 3.48
C TYR A 203 -3.04 26.23 4.12
N ARG A 204 -3.17 27.37 3.42
CA ARG A 204 -2.76 28.69 3.86
C ARG A 204 -1.28 28.75 4.26
N LEU A 205 -0.44 28.02 3.54
CA LEU A 205 1.01 28.02 3.73
C LEU A 205 1.69 28.89 2.68
N ARG A 206 2.65 29.69 3.13
CA ARG A 206 3.58 30.35 2.23
C ARG A 206 4.58 29.33 1.70
N VAL A 207 4.63 29.15 0.39
CA VAL A 207 5.58 28.27 -0.30
C VAL A 207 6.54 29.15 -1.09
N LEU A 208 7.84 28.97 -0.89
CA LEU A 208 8.89 29.68 -1.61
C LEU A 208 9.01 29.18 -3.05
N PRO A 209 9.64 29.96 -3.96
CA PRO A 209 9.98 29.47 -5.28
C PRO A 209 10.80 28.17 -5.20
N PRO A 210 10.50 27.16 -6.04
CA PRO A 210 11.21 25.89 -6.00
C PRO A 210 12.64 26.03 -6.51
N GLN A 211 13.56 25.26 -5.94
CA GLN A 211 14.89 25.06 -6.47
C GLN A 211 15.06 23.61 -6.93
N ASN A 212 15.90 23.42 -7.94
CA ASN A 212 16.21 22.13 -8.52
C ASN A 212 17.62 21.67 -8.13
N PHE A 213 17.84 20.37 -8.14
CA PHE A 213 19.16 19.76 -8.03
C PHE A 213 19.32 18.63 -9.06
N GLY A 214 20.55 18.44 -9.51
CA GLY A 214 20.92 17.38 -10.45
C GLY A 214 20.97 16.01 -9.79
N LEU A 215 20.64 14.95 -10.54
CA LEU A 215 20.70 13.58 -10.03
C LEU A 215 22.11 13.11 -9.62
N HIS A 216 23.14 13.78 -10.16
CA HIS A 216 24.54 13.50 -9.89
C HIS A 216 25.21 14.53 -8.97
N ASP A 217 24.44 15.49 -8.44
CA ASP A 217 24.96 16.46 -7.50
C ASP A 217 25.51 15.76 -6.25
N THR A 218 26.68 16.19 -5.81
CA THR A 218 27.33 15.62 -4.63
C THR A 218 26.82 16.24 -3.32
N ASP A 219 26.26 17.43 -3.37
CA ASP A 219 25.52 18.08 -2.28
C ASP A 219 24.51 19.11 -2.81
N VAL A 220 23.66 19.61 -1.91
CA VAL A 220 22.65 20.65 -2.17
C VAL A 220 22.76 21.77 -1.13
N VAL A 221 23.98 22.03 -0.67
CA VAL A 221 24.22 23.00 0.42
C VAL A 221 23.88 24.42 0.02
N SER A 222 24.21 24.83 -1.19
CA SER A 222 23.92 26.18 -1.71
C SER A 222 22.44 26.48 -1.73
N GLN A 223 21.63 25.55 -2.25
CA GLN A 223 20.17 25.68 -2.29
C GLN A 223 19.56 25.75 -0.87
N LEU A 224 20.03 24.91 0.04
CA LEU A 224 19.55 24.89 1.42
C LEU A 224 19.96 26.17 2.19
N GLN A 225 21.14 26.74 1.94
CA GLN A 225 21.57 28.00 2.52
C GLN A 225 20.72 29.17 2.02
N GLN A 226 20.47 29.24 0.71
CA GLN A 226 19.59 30.25 0.13
C GLN A 226 18.18 30.19 0.74
N PHE A 227 17.58 29.01 0.84
CA PHE A 227 16.29 28.86 1.51
C PHE A 227 16.29 29.34 2.97
N LYS A 228 17.38 29.08 3.68
CA LYS A 228 17.55 29.55 5.06
C LYS A 228 17.61 31.09 5.12
N GLU A 229 18.30 31.73 4.18
CA GLU A 229 18.38 33.20 4.06
C GLU A 229 17.02 33.79 3.68
N GLU A 230 16.22 33.10 2.88
CA GLU A 230 14.83 33.46 2.53
C GLU A 230 13.85 33.22 3.69
N GLY A 231 14.30 32.67 4.81
CA GLY A 231 13.52 32.45 6.03
C GLY A 231 12.72 31.16 6.05
N ALA A 232 13.05 30.18 5.19
CA ALA A 232 12.39 28.89 5.19
C ALA A 232 12.44 28.20 6.57
N ARG A 233 11.31 27.65 7.00
CA ARG A 233 11.21 26.89 8.26
C ARG A 233 11.39 25.40 8.04
N VAL A 234 11.04 24.93 6.86
CA VAL A 234 11.18 23.53 6.45
C VAL A 234 11.39 23.44 4.95
N THR A 235 12.31 22.58 4.51
CA THR A 235 12.49 22.22 3.10
C THR A 235 11.76 20.92 2.82
N VAL A 236 10.85 20.90 1.84
CA VAL A 236 10.27 19.66 1.33
C VAL A 236 11.10 19.23 0.13
N ALA A 237 11.90 18.18 0.33
CA ALA A 237 12.81 17.70 -0.70
C ALA A 237 12.26 16.42 -1.36
N TRP A 238 12.34 16.38 -2.70
CA TRP A 238 11.97 15.19 -3.46
C TRP A 238 13.03 14.87 -4.52
N GLY A 239 13.35 13.58 -4.64
CA GLY A 239 14.20 12.99 -5.68
C GLY A 239 14.08 11.47 -5.68
N PRO A 240 14.71 10.77 -6.62
CA PRO A 240 14.88 9.33 -6.56
C PRO A 240 15.54 8.90 -5.24
N ARG A 241 15.30 7.65 -4.84
CA ARG A 241 15.84 7.09 -3.60
C ARG A 241 17.36 7.25 -3.47
N SER A 242 18.09 7.16 -4.59
CA SER A 242 19.55 7.37 -4.64
C SER A 242 19.97 8.76 -4.14
N CYS A 243 19.12 9.77 -4.19
CA CYS A 243 19.43 11.13 -3.72
C CYS A 243 19.34 11.28 -2.19
N GLY A 244 18.74 10.32 -1.48
CA GLY A 244 18.57 10.39 -0.03
C GLY A 244 19.86 10.71 0.75
N PRO A 245 20.99 10.02 0.52
CA PRO A 245 22.26 10.31 1.18
C PRO A 245 22.76 11.74 0.96
N VAL A 246 22.57 12.30 -0.22
CA VAL A 246 22.98 13.68 -0.59
C VAL A 246 22.12 14.69 0.16
N LEU A 247 20.79 14.53 0.10
CA LEU A 247 19.84 15.40 0.76
C LEU A 247 20.07 15.46 2.28
N LEU A 248 20.11 14.30 2.93
CA LEU A 248 20.24 14.23 4.39
C LEU A 248 21.61 14.69 4.90
N ARG A 249 22.68 14.41 4.14
CA ARG A 249 24.02 14.92 4.47
C ARG A 249 24.08 16.45 4.37
N SER A 250 23.50 17.03 3.32
CA SER A 250 23.45 18.48 3.14
C SER A 250 22.58 19.16 4.20
N ALA A 251 21.45 18.56 4.57
CA ALA A 251 20.61 19.06 5.67
C ALA A 251 21.37 19.06 7.01
N LYS A 252 22.14 18.02 7.29
CA LYS A 252 23.02 17.98 8.49
C LYS A 252 24.07 19.09 8.49
N ARG A 253 24.72 19.36 7.35
CA ARG A 253 25.74 20.40 7.22
C ARG A 253 25.19 21.81 7.40
N THR A 254 23.99 22.08 6.90
CA THR A 254 23.35 23.41 6.95
C THR A 254 22.49 23.63 8.18
N GLY A 255 22.13 22.56 8.90
CA GLY A 255 21.17 22.60 10.02
C GLY A 255 19.73 22.86 9.57
N VAL A 256 19.44 22.77 8.28
CA VAL A 256 18.09 22.99 7.73
C VAL A 256 17.18 21.82 8.07
N HIS A 257 15.96 22.13 8.47
CA HIS A 257 14.92 21.16 8.72
C HIS A 257 14.31 20.67 7.39
N MET A 258 14.06 19.38 7.28
CA MET A 258 13.66 18.75 6.01
C MET A 258 12.48 17.81 6.16
N ALA A 259 11.62 17.77 5.15
CA ALA A 259 10.64 16.71 4.96
C ALA A 259 10.92 15.98 3.64
N VAL A 260 10.87 14.67 3.68
CA VAL A 260 11.12 13.82 2.49
C VAL A 260 10.10 12.69 2.40
N PRO A 261 9.84 12.14 1.21
CA PRO A 261 9.07 10.93 1.07
C PRO A 261 9.71 9.77 1.84
N VAL A 262 8.88 8.91 2.43
CA VAL A 262 9.36 7.77 3.23
C VAL A 262 10.25 6.82 2.40
N GLN A 263 10.02 6.72 1.11
CA GLN A 263 10.78 5.88 0.18
C GLN A 263 12.24 6.31 0.01
N ILE A 264 12.55 7.58 0.29
CA ILE A 264 13.93 8.11 0.24
C ILE A 264 14.74 7.67 1.47
N ILE A 265 14.06 7.33 2.57
CA ILE A 265 14.69 7.06 3.86
C ILE A 265 15.00 5.56 3.98
N SER A 266 16.24 5.22 4.31
CA SER A 266 16.62 3.86 4.68
C SER A 266 16.85 3.75 6.19
N SER A 267 16.80 2.51 6.72
CA SER A 267 17.06 2.24 8.14
C SER A 267 18.46 2.72 8.58
N ASP A 268 19.46 2.62 7.70
CA ASP A 268 20.82 3.09 7.99
C ASP A 268 20.92 4.61 8.01
N MET A 269 20.21 5.30 7.12
CA MET A 269 20.12 6.77 7.14
C MET A 269 19.49 7.26 8.44
N LEU A 270 18.44 6.61 8.94
CA LEU A 270 17.83 6.95 10.21
C LEU A 270 18.84 6.89 11.35
N LYS A 271 19.58 5.79 11.47
CA LYS A 271 20.63 5.64 12.48
C LYS A 271 21.70 6.71 12.38
N LYS A 272 22.13 7.03 11.15
CA LYS A 272 23.22 7.99 10.88
C LYS A 272 22.87 9.44 11.16
N TYR A 273 21.60 9.84 10.94
CA TYR A 273 21.17 11.22 10.99
C TYR A 273 20.21 11.54 12.15
N ALA A 274 19.86 10.55 12.99
CA ALA A 274 19.01 10.75 14.15
C ALA A 274 19.52 11.88 15.04
N GLY A 275 18.62 12.86 15.34
CA GLY A 275 18.92 14.00 16.21
C GLY A 275 19.84 15.08 15.61
N SER A 276 20.32 14.93 14.37
CA SER A 276 21.18 15.94 13.72
C SER A 276 20.41 17.17 13.24
N PHE A 277 19.17 16.98 12.81
CA PHE A 277 18.22 18.02 12.38
C PHE A 277 16.80 17.45 12.49
N ARG A 278 15.78 18.28 12.28
CA ARG A 278 14.40 17.79 12.27
C ARG A 278 14.08 17.23 10.90
N LEU A 279 13.66 15.96 10.85
CA LEU A 279 13.23 15.27 9.64
C LEU A 279 11.78 14.82 9.80
N TRP A 280 10.93 15.17 8.83
CA TRP A 280 9.55 14.70 8.75
C TRP A 280 9.33 13.82 7.55
N THR A 281 8.38 12.94 7.67
CA THR A 281 7.82 12.20 6.53
C THR A 281 6.34 11.92 6.76
N ALA A 282 5.56 11.94 5.69
CA ALA A 282 4.24 11.32 5.70
C ALA A 282 4.39 9.85 5.30
N ALA A 283 3.85 8.98 6.10
CA ALA A 283 4.09 7.55 5.98
C ALA A 283 2.80 6.73 6.18
N PRO A 284 2.75 5.51 5.65
CA PRO A 284 1.70 4.55 5.97
C PRO A 284 1.61 4.29 7.48
N PRO A 285 0.39 4.11 8.02
CA PRO A 285 0.19 3.78 9.43
C PRO A 285 0.88 2.49 9.87
N LEU A 286 1.20 1.60 8.94
CA LEU A 286 2.00 0.40 9.18
C LEU A 286 3.30 0.68 9.93
N LEU A 287 3.97 1.80 9.67
CA LEU A 287 5.25 2.14 10.33
C LEU A 287 5.12 2.42 11.82
N LEU A 288 3.92 2.55 12.34
CA LEU A 288 3.67 2.61 13.78
C LEU A 288 3.66 1.22 14.43
N GLY A 289 3.47 0.17 13.67
CA GLY A 289 3.38 -1.18 14.20
C GLY A 289 2.36 -1.29 15.35
N TYR A 290 2.75 -1.89 16.46
CA TYR A 290 1.90 -2.01 17.66
C TYR A 290 1.64 -0.68 18.40
N ASP A 291 2.40 0.37 18.11
CA ASP A 291 2.22 1.71 18.72
C ASP A 291 1.11 2.51 18.05
N ILE A 292 0.42 1.93 17.06
CA ILE A 292 -0.69 2.59 16.39
C ILE A 292 -1.83 2.90 17.38
N PRO A 293 -2.28 4.17 17.49
CA PRO A 293 -3.40 4.50 18.37
C PRO A 293 -4.67 3.75 17.97
N LEU A 294 -5.40 3.18 18.93
CA LEU A 294 -6.65 2.47 18.66
C LEU A 294 -7.72 3.36 17.99
N SER A 295 -7.62 4.68 18.15
CA SER A 295 -8.48 5.65 17.45
C SER A 295 -8.13 5.83 15.98
N HIS A 296 -6.99 5.30 15.50
CA HIS A 296 -6.62 5.38 14.10
C HIS A 296 -7.49 4.43 13.27
N PRO A 297 -8.04 4.85 12.11
CA PRO A 297 -8.94 4.01 11.33
C PRO A 297 -8.32 2.69 10.84
N CYS A 298 -6.99 2.68 10.65
CA CYS A 298 -6.24 1.50 10.23
C CYS A 298 -5.76 0.60 11.40
N ALA A 299 -6.04 0.95 12.66
CA ALA A 299 -5.47 0.23 13.82
C ALA A 299 -5.74 -1.27 13.79
N PHE A 300 -6.97 -1.67 13.44
CA PHE A 300 -7.32 -3.09 13.35
C PHE A 300 -6.53 -3.83 12.25
N ALA A 301 -6.40 -3.20 11.07
CA ALA A 301 -5.64 -3.78 9.96
C ALA A 301 -4.16 -3.92 10.30
N VAL A 302 -3.55 -2.88 10.87
CA VAL A 302 -2.14 -2.90 11.28
C VAL A 302 -1.89 -3.96 12.34
N ASN A 303 -2.70 -4.03 13.40
CA ASN A 303 -2.53 -5.04 14.45
C ASN A 303 -2.67 -6.46 13.90
N ARG A 304 -3.62 -6.69 12.99
CA ARG A 304 -3.80 -7.99 12.32
C ARG A 304 -2.57 -8.37 11.49
N PHE A 305 -2.04 -7.44 10.69
CA PHE A 305 -0.82 -7.64 9.92
C PHE A 305 0.38 -7.94 10.83
N MET A 306 0.59 -7.13 11.86
CA MET A 306 1.68 -7.30 12.82
C MET A 306 1.66 -8.69 13.46
N LYS A 307 0.47 -9.14 13.86
CA LYS A 307 0.29 -10.49 14.42
C LYS A 307 0.57 -11.60 13.39
N ALA A 308 0.09 -11.43 12.15
CA ALA A 308 0.31 -12.40 11.08
C ALA A 308 1.77 -12.52 10.66
N MET A 309 2.53 -11.41 10.74
CA MET A 309 3.92 -11.29 10.32
C MET A 309 4.92 -11.27 11.49
N GLU A 310 4.49 -11.58 12.71
CA GLU A 310 5.29 -11.41 13.94
C GLU A 310 6.65 -12.10 13.90
N ARG A 311 6.73 -13.27 13.28
CA ARG A 311 7.98 -14.02 13.16
C ARG A 311 8.78 -13.60 11.95
N GLU A 312 8.10 -13.44 10.83
CA GLU A 312 8.67 -13.22 9.50
C GLU A 312 9.24 -11.79 9.35
N ALA A 313 8.55 -10.80 9.91
CA ALA A 313 8.97 -9.40 9.82
C ALA A 313 10.08 -9.00 10.80
N ARG A 314 10.57 -9.92 11.63
CA ARG A 314 11.71 -9.65 12.52
C ARG A 314 12.95 -9.31 11.70
N GLY A 315 13.45 -8.09 11.84
CA GLY A 315 14.62 -7.62 11.13
C GLY A 315 14.36 -7.09 9.72
N PHE A 316 13.11 -6.93 9.32
CA PHE A 316 12.79 -6.23 8.07
C PHE A 316 13.32 -4.80 8.12
N SER A 317 13.90 -4.36 7.02
CA SER A 317 14.15 -2.94 6.77
C SER A 317 12.82 -2.21 6.53
N ILE A 318 12.84 -0.87 6.57
CA ILE A 318 11.64 -0.06 6.26
C ILE A 318 11.08 -0.45 4.89
N GLU A 319 11.94 -0.68 3.93
CA GLU A 319 11.58 -1.00 2.56
C GLU A 319 10.89 -2.36 2.45
N GLU A 320 11.43 -3.37 3.12
CA GLU A 320 10.83 -4.71 3.19
C GLU A 320 9.47 -4.63 3.88
N PHE A 321 9.37 -3.83 4.93
CA PHE A 321 8.13 -3.66 5.68
C PHE A 321 7.04 -2.97 4.85
N LEU A 322 7.39 -1.93 4.10
CA LEU A 322 6.48 -1.25 3.18
C LEU A 322 6.04 -2.16 2.02
N ALA A 323 6.99 -2.90 1.43
CA ALA A 323 6.67 -3.84 0.35
C ALA A 323 5.74 -4.97 0.82
N ALA A 324 5.98 -5.50 2.02
CA ALA A 324 5.11 -6.48 2.65
C ALA A 324 3.69 -5.94 2.90
N GLY A 325 3.58 -4.73 3.46
CA GLY A 325 2.30 -4.07 3.72
C GLY A 325 1.52 -3.79 2.44
N ALA A 326 2.19 -3.31 1.40
CA ALA A 326 1.55 -3.04 0.11
C ALA A 326 1.01 -4.32 -0.54
N ALA A 327 1.77 -5.41 -0.52
CA ALA A 327 1.33 -6.69 -1.07
C ALA A 327 0.16 -7.30 -0.27
N TRP A 328 0.18 -7.16 1.06
CA TRP A 328 -0.92 -7.54 1.93
C TRP A 328 -2.20 -6.79 1.57
N ASP A 329 -2.14 -5.46 1.50
CA ASP A 329 -3.29 -4.62 1.18
C ASP A 329 -3.80 -4.84 -0.24
N ALA A 330 -2.90 -5.03 -1.22
CA ALA A 330 -3.27 -5.33 -2.60
C ALA A 330 -4.11 -6.61 -2.71
N LEU A 331 -3.76 -7.64 -1.93
CA LEU A 331 -4.54 -8.87 -1.90
C LEU A 331 -5.90 -8.68 -1.24
N TYR A 332 -5.98 -7.92 -0.14
CA TYR A 332 -7.25 -7.63 0.51
C TYR A 332 -8.18 -6.75 -0.33
N LEU A 333 -7.63 -5.75 -1.03
CA LEU A 333 -8.38 -4.94 -1.98
C LEU A 333 -8.92 -5.82 -3.12
N THR A 334 -8.09 -6.71 -3.65
CA THR A 334 -8.51 -7.69 -4.67
C THR A 334 -9.63 -8.60 -4.14
N ALA A 335 -9.50 -9.10 -2.92
CA ALA A 335 -10.54 -9.91 -2.29
C ALA A 335 -11.86 -9.14 -2.09
N MET A 336 -11.79 -7.86 -1.77
CA MET A 336 -12.96 -6.98 -1.66
C MET A 336 -13.64 -6.80 -3.02
N GLY A 337 -12.88 -6.51 -4.08
CA GLY A 337 -13.40 -6.40 -5.45
C GLY A 337 -14.06 -7.71 -5.93
N LEU A 338 -13.44 -8.85 -5.68
CA LEU A 338 -13.99 -10.18 -6.02
C LEU A 338 -15.29 -10.50 -5.26
N ARG A 339 -15.41 -10.10 -4.00
CA ARG A 339 -16.67 -10.26 -3.26
C ARG A 339 -17.78 -9.37 -3.82
N LYS A 340 -17.43 -8.16 -4.22
CA LYS A 340 -18.38 -7.19 -4.78
C LYS A 340 -18.83 -7.58 -6.18
N SER A 341 -17.91 -7.95 -7.08
CA SER A 341 -18.24 -8.38 -8.45
C SER A 341 -19.06 -9.67 -8.48
N GLY A 342 -18.87 -10.54 -7.48
CA GLY A 342 -19.48 -11.89 -7.46
C GLY A 342 -18.96 -12.82 -8.57
N THR A 343 -18.04 -12.35 -9.41
CA THR A 343 -17.51 -13.05 -10.58
C THR A 343 -15.98 -12.98 -10.60
N ALA A 344 -15.37 -13.81 -11.43
CA ALA A 344 -13.93 -13.82 -11.72
C ALA A 344 -13.64 -13.32 -13.16
N VAL A 345 -14.57 -12.61 -13.76
CA VAL A 345 -14.40 -11.96 -15.06
C VAL A 345 -13.60 -10.68 -14.86
N HIS A 346 -12.58 -10.46 -15.67
CA HIS A 346 -11.62 -9.36 -15.51
C HIS A 346 -12.30 -7.98 -15.58
N SER A 347 -13.11 -7.74 -16.61
CA SER A 347 -13.83 -6.47 -16.80
C SER A 347 -14.75 -6.13 -15.63
N ASP A 348 -15.48 -7.12 -15.12
CA ASP A 348 -16.40 -6.94 -13.99
C ASP A 348 -15.64 -6.62 -12.70
N LEU A 349 -14.44 -7.20 -12.55
CA LEU A 349 -13.58 -6.91 -11.41
C LEU A 349 -12.99 -5.51 -11.50
N CYS A 350 -12.55 -5.04 -12.68
CA CYS A 350 -12.12 -3.66 -12.90
C CYS A 350 -13.24 -2.68 -12.51
N GLN A 351 -14.45 -2.91 -13.01
CA GLN A 351 -15.62 -2.08 -12.67
C GLN A 351 -15.96 -2.13 -11.18
N ALA A 352 -15.86 -3.29 -10.55
CA ALA A 352 -16.14 -3.43 -9.12
C ALA A 352 -15.19 -2.60 -8.23
N PHE A 353 -13.95 -2.39 -8.66
CA PHE A 353 -13.02 -1.49 -7.98
C PHE A 353 -13.41 -0.01 -8.14
N GLU A 354 -13.82 0.42 -9.35
CA GLU A 354 -14.21 1.80 -9.62
C GLU A 354 -15.52 2.21 -8.92
N ASP A 355 -16.47 1.29 -8.83
CA ASP A 355 -17.80 1.53 -8.30
C ASP A 355 -17.90 1.37 -6.77
N THR A 356 -16.77 1.20 -6.08
CA THR A 356 -16.84 0.93 -4.64
C THR A 356 -17.21 2.18 -3.83
N ASP A 357 -18.34 2.11 -3.15
CA ASP A 357 -18.73 3.11 -2.14
C ASP A 357 -18.06 2.84 -0.78
N GLN A 358 -17.47 1.67 -0.62
CA GLN A 358 -16.82 1.26 0.61
C GLN A 358 -15.34 1.61 0.60
N SER A 359 -14.86 2.18 1.70
CA SER A 359 -13.44 2.36 1.93
C SER A 359 -12.80 1.06 2.39
N TYR A 360 -11.63 0.74 1.84
CA TYR A 360 -10.75 -0.29 2.35
C TYR A 360 -9.81 0.30 3.41
N TYR A 361 -9.88 -0.22 4.62
CA TYR A 361 -9.01 0.18 5.75
C TYR A 361 -7.82 -0.79 5.81
N GLY A 362 -6.73 -0.38 5.19
CA GLY A 362 -5.52 -1.18 5.06
C GLY A 362 -4.41 -0.81 6.04
N VAL A 363 -3.27 -1.46 5.88
CA VAL A 363 -2.05 -1.14 6.64
C VAL A 363 -1.27 0.01 6.01
N MET A 364 -1.44 0.22 4.70
CA MET A 364 -0.82 1.32 3.96
C MET A 364 -1.62 2.62 4.04
N GLY A 365 -2.88 2.56 4.45
CA GLY A 365 -3.79 3.70 4.56
C GLY A 365 -5.25 3.30 4.38
N VAL A 366 -6.10 4.30 4.21
CA VAL A 366 -7.50 4.10 3.83
C VAL A 366 -7.63 4.37 2.33
N PHE A 367 -8.15 3.41 1.59
CA PHE A 367 -8.28 3.48 0.13
C PHE A 367 -9.75 3.46 -0.28
N ARG A 368 -10.08 4.32 -1.21
CA ARG A 368 -11.40 4.41 -1.83
C ARG A 368 -11.24 4.67 -3.33
N PRO A 369 -10.85 3.65 -4.11
CA PRO A 369 -10.70 3.80 -5.54
C PRO A 369 -12.00 4.28 -6.19
N ARG A 370 -11.88 5.11 -7.22
CA ARG A 370 -12.99 5.66 -7.99
C ARG A 370 -12.56 5.77 -9.45
N ARG A 371 -13.52 5.90 -10.36
CA ARG A 371 -13.28 5.99 -11.80
C ARG A 371 -12.22 7.02 -12.22
N ARG A 372 -12.06 8.12 -11.48
CA ARG A 372 -11.05 9.16 -11.75
C ARG A 372 -9.89 9.19 -10.76
N ASP A 373 -9.86 8.27 -9.82
CA ASP A 373 -8.82 8.15 -8.80
C ASP A 373 -8.64 6.69 -8.41
N HIS A 374 -7.83 5.98 -9.17
CA HIS A 374 -7.55 4.56 -8.97
C HIS A 374 -6.56 4.28 -7.82
N SER A 375 -5.95 5.32 -7.25
CA SER A 375 -5.26 5.23 -5.95
C SER A 375 -6.27 5.31 -4.80
N GLY A 376 -7.15 6.31 -4.84
CA GLY A 376 -8.19 6.51 -3.85
C GLY A 376 -7.68 6.68 -2.42
N LEU A 377 -6.38 6.95 -2.23
CA LEU A 377 -5.79 7.08 -0.91
C LEU A 377 -6.29 8.34 -0.20
N VAL A 378 -6.86 8.17 0.98
CA VAL A 378 -7.34 9.26 1.83
C VAL A 378 -6.15 9.89 2.56
N PRO A 379 -5.77 11.16 2.28
CA PRO A 379 -4.58 11.80 2.87
C PRO A 379 -4.56 11.78 4.40
N GLY A 380 -5.73 11.96 5.02
CA GLY A 380 -5.88 11.93 6.48
C GLY A 380 -5.62 10.57 7.15
N SER A 381 -5.46 9.50 6.37
CA SER A 381 -5.11 8.17 6.88
C SER A 381 -3.59 7.94 6.98
N LEU A 382 -2.78 8.80 6.38
CA LEU A 382 -1.33 8.77 6.57
C LEU A 382 -0.95 9.37 7.91
N VAL A 383 0.16 8.90 8.48
CA VAL A 383 0.74 9.45 9.70
C VAL A 383 1.91 10.35 9.36
N VAL A 384 2.02 11.50 10.02
CA VAL A 384 3.19 12.35 9.92
C VAL A 384 4.15 11.97 11.04
N LEU A 385 5.30 11.46 10.66
CA LEU A 385 6.37 11.06 11.57
C LEU A 385 7.45 12.12 11.61
N LYS A 386 8.00 12.34 12.78
CA LYS A 386 9.16 13.20 13.01
C LYS A 386 10.27 12.35 13.60
N MET A 387 11.46 12.42 13.03
CA MET A 387 12.63 11.75 13.56
C MET A 387 13.18 12.49 14.77
N ASN A 388 13.39 11.77 15.85
CA ASN A 388 14.12 12.23 17.04
C ASN A 388 15.33 11.31 17.32
N LYS A 389 16.01 11.52 18.46
CA LYS A 389 17.19 10.72 18.84
C LYS A 389 16.89 9.24 19.08
N ASN A 390 15.63 8.91 19.40
CA ASN A 390 15.19 7.56 19.73
C ASN A 390 14.50 6.84 18.55
N GLY A 391 14.42 7.49 17.38
CA GLY A 391 13.74 6.96 16.21
C GLY A 391 12.56 7.83 15.75
N TRP A 392 11.55 7.21 15.18
CA TRP A 392 10.35 7.90 14.74
C TRP A 392 9.40 8.20 15.89
N GLU A 393 8.88 9.40 15.91
CA GLU A 393 7.81 9.85 16.80
C GLU A 393 6.62 10.29 15.96
N ILE A 394 5.42 9.93 16.40
CA ILE A 394 4.19 10.44 15.78
C ILE A 394 4.12 11.94 16.06
N TYR A 395 4.25 12.72 14.99
CA TYR A 395 4.17 14.17 15.12
C TYR A 395 2.72 14.65 15.25
N ARG A 396 1.78 13.93 14.65
CA ARG A 396 0.35 14.20 14.80
C ARG A 396 -0.11 13.70 16.18
N ASN A 397 -0.37 14.60 17.09
CA ASN A 397 -0.98 14.27 18.38
C ASN A 397 -2.42 13.76 18.14
N PHE A 398 -2.62 12.45 18.13
CA PHE A 398 -3.94 11.83 18.30
C PHE A 398 -4.42 11.91 19.77
N ARG A 399 -3.98 12.95 20.51
CA ARG A 399 -4.49 13.15 21.85
C ARG A 399 -5.98 13.39 21.76
N LYS A 400 -6.75 12.55 22.45
CA LYS A 400 -8.14 12.76 22.77
C LYS A 400 -8.30 14.23 23.17
N LYS A 401 -9.19 15.00 22.50
CA LYS A 401 -9.76 16.18 23.13
C LYS A 401 -10.29 15.69 24.50
N PRO A 402 -9.95 16.33 25.61
CA PRO A 402 -10.66 16.02 26.85
C PRO A 402 -12.14 16.27 26.54
N VAL A 403 -12.95 15.27 26.84
CA VAL A 403 -14.41 15.41 26.82
C VAL A 403 -14.70 16.43 27.90
N SER A 404 -15.05 17.66 27.49
CA SER A 404 -15.61 18.69 28.35
C SER A 404 -17.06 18.42 28.60
#